data_65d8ded1e7ccd8a4197f19a73af00c49
#
_entry.id   65d8ded1e7ccd8a4197f19a73af00c49
#
_cell.length_a   1.000
_cell.length_b   1.000
_cell.length_c   1.000
_cell.angle_alpha   90.00
_cell.angle_beta   90.00
_cell.angle_gamma   90.00
#
_symmetry.space_group_name_H-M   'P 1'
#
loop_
_entity.id
_entity.type
_entity.pdbx_description
1 polymer ?
#
loop_
_entity_poly.entity_id
_entity_poly.type
_entity_poly.pdbx_seq_one_letter_code
_entity_poly.pdbx_strand_id
1 'polypeptide(L)'
;HEGFKPLAFAFAPFASMRAYEQVRTDICYSKLPVIIIGNGAGYSNGISGCTHCGLEDSALMVACNNMTVIEPGDPQQIIKVLEAAMELDGPVYIRLGREATSSLYPVDVDYKIGKALIPKTGNDGAFICTGIMVHFAMEAARRIKEELGKDVRVVDMHTIKPLDKEAVIDAARTGRVVAAQDHNLLGGLGQ
;
A
#
# COMPACT_ATOMS: atom_id res chain seq x y z
N HIS A 1 -24.15 11.03 2.72
CA HIS A 1 -24.70 12.38 3.00
C HIS A 1 -25.40 12.49 4.36
N GLU A 2 -25.73 11.35 4.99
CA GLU A 2 -26.43 11.29 6.29
C GLU A 2 -25.50 11.31 7.52
N GLY A 3 -24.22 11.64 7.34
CA GLY A 3 -23.23 11.70 8.42
C GLY A 3 -22.60 10.36 8.82
N PHE A 4 -22.89 9.28 8.09
CA PHE A 4 -22.22 8.00 8.27
C PHE A 4 -20.85 7.98 7.57
N LYS A 5 -19.92 7.19 8.13
CA LYS A 5 -18.67 6.82 7.49
C LYS A 5 -18.71 5.33 7.16
N PRO A 6 -19.23 4.95 5.99
CA PRO A 6 -19.40 3.55 5.63
C PRO A 6 -18.06 2.89 5.32
N LEU A 7 -17.98 1.60 5.68
CA LEU A 7 -16.88 0.72 5.32
C LEU A 7 -17.42 -0.36 4.38
N ALA A 8 -16.93 -0.36 3.14
CA ALA A 8 -17.27 -1.34 2.12
C ALA A 8 -16.11 -2.34 1.96
N PHE A 9 -16.42 -3.64 2.00
CA PHE A 9 -15.44 -4.71 1.87
C PHE A 9 -15.79 -5.62 0.71
N ALA A 10 -14.84 -5.81 -0.22
CA ALA A 10 -14.98 -6.72 -1.35
C ALA A 10 -13.60 -7.19 -1.83
N PHE A 11 -13.55 -8.18 -2.75
CA PHE A 11 -12.30 -8.46 -3.45
C PHE A 11 -11.82 -7.24 -4.24
N ALA A 12 -10.50 -7.03 -4.28
CA ALA A 12 -9.88 -5.86 -4.90
C ALA A 12 -10.36 -5.59 -6.34
N PRO A 13 -10.45 -6.59 -7.26
CA PRO A 13 -11.00 -6.36 -8.60
C PRO A 13 -12.45 -5.88 -8.59
N PHE A 14 -13.26 -6.37 -7.65
CA PHE A 14 -14.68 -5.99 -7.60
C PHE A 14 -14.89 -4.62 -6.98
N ALA A 15 -14.11 -4.29 -5.94
CA ALA A 15 -14.15 -2.98 -5.32
C ALA A 15 -13.61 -1.87 -6.24
N SER A 16 -12.62 -2.17 -7.08
CA SER A 16 -11.96 -1.20 -7.95
C SER A 16 -12.48 -1.18 -9.37
N MET A 17 -12.41 -2.30 -10.11
CA MET A 17 -12.71 -2.31 -11.54
C MET A 17 -14.20 -2.32 -11.83
N ARG A 18 -14.95 -3.22 -11.17
CA ARG A 18 -16.39 -3.37 -11.42
C ARG A 18 -17.20 -2.16 -10.97
N ALA A 19 -16.83 -1.56 -9.85
CA ALA A 19 -17.52 -0.40 -9.26
C ALA A 19 -16.82 0.94 -9.57
N TYR A 20 -15.88 0.97 -10.53
CA TYR A 20 -14.99 2.12 -10.72
C TYR A 20 -15.74 3.43 -10.99
N GLU A 21 -16.75 3.40 -11.85
CA GLU A 21 -17.52 4.61 -12.17
C GLU A 21 -18.21 5.18 -10.93
N GLN A 22 -18.89 4.35 -10.15
CA GLN A 22 -19.59 4.76 -8.93
C GLN A 22 -18.58 5.26 -7.87
N VAL A 23 -17.44 4.58 -7.72
CA VAL A 23 -16.37 5.06 -6.84
C VAL A 23 -15.89 6.43 -7.28
N ARG A 24 -15.63 6.61 -8.57
CA ARG A 24 -15.12 7.85 -9.13
C ARG A 24 -16.13 8.99 -9.02
N THR A 25 -17.40 8.77 -9.42
CA THR A 25 -18.42 9.81 -9.55
C THR A 25 -19.16 10.06 -8.25
N ASP A 26 -19.61 9.02 -7.57
CA ASP A 26 -20.48 9.19 -6.41
C ASP A 26 -19.68 9.41 -5.13
N ILE A 27 -18.53 8.73 -5.00
CA ILE A 27 -17.70 8.80 -3.80
C ILE A 27 -16.61 9.87 -3.92
N CYS A 28 -15.74 9.74 -4.93
CA CYS A 28 -14.55 10.59 -5.02
C CYS A 28 -14.85 12.01 -5.45
N TYR A 29 -15.70 12.19 -6.47
CA TYR A 29 -16.09 13.53 -6.91
C TYR A 29 -16.82 14.29 -5.80
N SER A 30 -17.70 13.62 -5.09
CA SER A 30 -18.45 14.18 -3.97
C SER A 30 -17.63 14.25 -2.67
N LYS A 31 -16.40 13.76 -2.66
CA LYS A 31 -15.50 13.71 -1.50
C LYS A 31 -16.15 13.07 -0.26
N LEU A 32 -16.94 12.01 -0.46
CA LEU A 32 -17.60 11.32 0.65
C LEU A 32 -16.61 10.51 1.49
N PRO A 33 -16.74 10.48 2.83
CA PRO A 33 -15.83 9.76 3.72
C PRO A 33 -16.14 8.25 3.75
N VAL A 34 -15.96 7.59 2.61
CA VAL A 34 -16.18 6.15 2.44
C VAL A 34 -14.85 5.43 2.50
N ILE A 35 -14.75 4.40 3.35
CA ILE A 35 -13.60 3.50 3.41
C ILE A 35 -13.91 2.28 2.55
N ILE A 36 -13.12 2.03 1.51
CA ILE A 36 -13.24 0.88 0.62
C ILE A 36 -12.06 -0.05 0.90
N ILE A 37 -12.33 -1.29 1.27
CA ILE A 37 -11.31 -2.32 1.48
C ILE A 37 -11.34 -3.29 0.32
N GLY A 38 -10.27 -3.31 -0.48
CA GLY A 38 -10.00 -4.27 -1.53
C GLY A 38 -9.16 -5.42 -1.00
N ASN A 39 -9.77 -6.58 -0.76
CA ASN A 39 -9.11 -7.77 -0.24
C ASN A 39 -8.63 -8.69 -1.37
N GLY A 40 -7.59 -9.48 -1.11
CA GLY A 40 -7.04 -10.41 -2.10
C GLY A 40 -6.41 -9.72 -3.30
N ALA A 41 -5.80 -8.57 -3.08
CA ALA A 41 -5.10 -7.81 -4.10
C ALA A 41 -3.81 -8.52 -4.56
N GLY A 42 -3.29 -8.10 -5.71
CA GLY A 42 -2.12 -8.73 -6.31
C GLY A 42 -2.40 -10.16 -6.76
N TYR A 43 -1.40 -11.01 -6.66
CA TYR A 43 -1.49 -12.45 -6.95
C TYR A 43 -1.94 -13.30 -5.76
N SER A 44 -2.23 -12.68 -4.62
CA SER A 44 -2.58 -13.37 -3.38
C SER A 44 -3.80 -14.30 -3.49
N ASN A 45 -4.65 -14.09 -4.49
CA ASN A 45 -5.81 -14.93 -4.80
C ASN A 45 -5.67 -15.69 -6.12
N GLY A 46 -4.44 -16.02 -6.52
CA GLY A 46 -4.08 -16.61 -7.81
C GLY A 46 -4.84 -17.89 -8.17
N ILE A 47 -5.19 -18.70 -7.16
CA ILE A 47 -5.98 -19.95 -7.37
C ILE A 47 -7.35 -19.69 -8.00
N SER A 48 -7.93 -18.51 -7.80
CA SER A 48 -9.21 -18.11 -8.38
C SER A 48 -9.10 -17.51 -9.78
N GLY A 49 -7.89 -17.40 -10.32
CA GLY A 49 -7.60 -16.89 -11.65
C GLY A 49 -7.73 -15.37 -11.79
N CYS A 50 -7.61 -14.90 -13.03
CA CYS A 50 -7.51 -13.48 -13.37
C CYS A 50 -8.70 -12.63 -12.88
N THR A 51 -9.87 -13.21 -12.71
CA THR A 51 -11.06 -12.49 -12.22
C THR A 51 -10.95 -12.03 -10.78
N HIS A 52 -10.01 -12.62 -10.01
CA HIS A 52 -9.80 -12.33 -8.60
C HIS A 52 -8.41 -11.77 -8.27
N CYS A 53 -7.50 -11.70 -9.26
CA CYS A 53 -6.21 -11.07 -9.10
C CYS A 53 -6.35 -9.55 -9.32
N GLY A 54 -6.10 -8.76 -8.29
CA GLY A 54 -6.14 -7.29 -8.36
C GLY A 54 -4.77 -6.75 -8.72
N LEU A 55 -4.48 -6.60 -10.02
CA LEU A 55 -3.19 -6.09 -10.50
C LEU A 55 -3.27 -4.66 -11.05
N GLU A 56 -4.45 -4.09 -11.13
CA GLU A 56 -4.74 -2.76 -11.67
C GLU A 56 -5.44 -1.84 -10.66
N ASP A 57 -5.84 -2.39 -9.53
CA ASP A 57 -6.66 -1.73 -8.52
C ASP A 57 -6.02 -0.47 -7.94
N SER A 58 -4.73 -0.53 -7.58
CA SER A 58 -3.99 0.65 -7.09
C SER A 58 -3.95 1.76 -8.15
N ALA A 59 -3.65 1.42 -9.42
CA ALA A 59 -3.60 2.38 -10.52
C ALA A 59 -4.94 3.12 -10.69
N LEU A 60 -6.04 2.38 -10.69
CA LEU A 60 -7.39 2.94 -10.82
C LEU A 60 -7.73 3.85 -9.65
N MET A 61 -7.43 3.43 -8.43
CA MET A 61 -7.74 4.21 -7.23
C MET A 61 -6.84 5.44 -7.07
N VAL A 62 -5.56 5.35 -7.46
CA VAL A 62 -4.65 6.51 -7.52
C VAL A 62 -5.15 7.56 -8.51
N ALA A 63 -5.72 7.13 -9.65
CA ALA A 63 -6.29 8.03 -10.66
C ALA A 63 -7.56 8.76 -10.18
N CYS A 64 -8.27 8.25 -9.19
CA CYS A 64 -9.44 8.92 -8.62
C CYS A 64 -9.04 10.18 -7.83
N ASN A 65 -9.68 11.32 -8.12
CA ASN A 65 -9.51 12.53 -7.33
C ASN A 65 -9.95 12.30 -5.88
N ASN A 66 -9.32 13.01 -4.93
CA ASN A 66 -9.63 12.96 -3.50
C ASN A 66 -9.39 11.59 -2.81
N MET A 67 -9.17 10.51 -3.55
CA MET A 67 -8.93 9.18 -2.97
C MET A 67 -7.57 9.13 -2.26
N THR A 68 -7.56 8.67 -1.03
CA THR A 68 -6.35 8.22 -0.32
C THR A 68 -6.16 6.73 -0.57
N VAL A 69 -4.94 6.30 -0.96
CA VAL A 69 -4.65 4.90 -1.29
C VAL A 69 -3.57 4.36 -0.37
N ILE A 70 -3.90 3.30 0.35
CA ILE A 70 -3.04 2.72 1.40
C ILE A 70 -2.93 1.21 1.17
N GLU A 71 -1.72 0.69 1.28
CA GLU A 71 -1.43 -0.75 1.19
C GLU A 71 -0.51 -1.16 2.35
N PRO A 72 -1.08 -1.49 3.52
CA PRO A 72 -0.30 -1.92 4.68
C PRO A 72 0.36 -3.27 4.42
N GLY A 73 1.61 -3.43 4.87
CA GLY A 73 2.38 -4.67 4.76
C GLY A 73 2.37 -5.51 6.03
N ASP A 74 1.71 -5.05 7.09
CA ASP A 74 1.84 -5.64 8.43
C ASP A 74 0.48 -5.64 9.17
N PRO A 75 0.15 -6.69 9.94
CA PRO A 75 -1.10 -6.76 10.69
C PRO A 75 -1.29 -5.59 11.68
N GLN A 76 -0.23 -5.10 12.32
CA GLN A 76 -0.33 -3.97 13.25
C GLN A 76 -0.64 -2.66 12.52
N GLN A 77 -0.12 -2.49 11.30
CA GLN A 77 -0.47 -1.36 10.45
C GLN A 77 -1.96 -1.36 10.07
N ILE A 78 -2.58 -2.52 9.83
CA ILE A 78 -4.00 -2.58 9.44
C ILE A 78 -4.88 -1.92 10.49
N ILE A 79 -4.61 -2.17 11.79
CA ILE A 79 -5.35 -1.54 12.88
C ILE A 79 -5.16 -0.03 12.84
N LYS A 80 -3.90 0.44 12.72
CA LYS A 80 -3.56 1.86 12.69
C LYS A 80 -4.11 2.56 11.44
N VAL A 81 -4.12 1.88 10.30
CA VAL A 81 -4.72 2.38 9.05
C VAL A 81 -6.22 2.63 9.24
N LEU A 82 -6.93 1.68 9.84
CA LEU A 82 -8.37 1.84 10.09
C LEU A 82 -8.65 2.98 11.06
N GLU A 83 -7.91 3.08 12.16
CA GLU A 83 -8.01 4.20 13.11
C GLU A 83 -7.80 5.54 12.38
N ALA A 84 -6.70 5.67 11.63
CA ALA A 84 -6.37 6.90 10.91
C ALA A 84 -7.38 7.21 9.78
N ALA A 85 -7.88 6.20 9.06
CA ALA A 85 -8.88 6.37 7.99
C ALA A 85 -10.22 6.87 8.54
N MET A 86 -10.58 6.48 9.77
CA MET A 86 -11.79 6.97 10.42
C MET A 86 -11.76 8.48 10.72
N GLU A 87 -10.57 9.07 10.82
CA GLU A 87 -10.39 10.52 11.07
C GLU A 87 -10.34 11.35 9.78
N LEU A 88 -10.16 10.72 8.60
CA LEU A 88 -10.05 11.45 7.34
C LEU A 88 -11.40 11.94 6.81
N ASP A 89 -11.42 13.18 6.33
CA ASP A 89 -12.55 13.78 5.59
C ASP A 89 -12.42 13.52 4.08
N GLY A 90 -12.60 12.29 3.67
CA GLY A 90 -12.53 11.91 2.26
C GLY A 90 -12.48 10.41 2.05
N PRO A 91 -12.54 9.96 0.80
CA PRO A 91 -12.53 8.54 0.50
C PRO A 91 -11.15 7.92 0.71
N VAL A 92 -11.15 6.70 1.22
CA VAL A 92 -9.94 5.90 1.45
C VAL A 92 -10.11 4.54 0.80
N TYR A 93 -9.11 4.12 0.02
CA TYR A 93 -8.96 2.76 -0.46
C TYR A 93 -7.85 2.07 0.32
N ILE A 94 -8.20 0.98 1.00
CA ILE A 94 -7.25 0.13 1.72
C ILE A 94 -7.09 -1.16 0.94
N ARG A 95 -5.88 -1.39 0.45
CA ARG A 95 -5.50 -2.55 -0.35
C ARG A 95 -4.92 -3.63 0.56
N LEU A 96 -5.50 -4.81 0.57
CA LEU A 96 -5.05 -5.93 1.40
C LEU A 96 -4.73 -7.16 0.56
N GLY A 97 -3.57 -7.77 0.82
CA GLY A 97 -3.28 -9.14 0.41
C GLY A 97 -4.13 -10.15 1.19
N ARG A 98 -3.99 -11.42 0.86
CA ARG A 98 -4.68 -12.53 1.53
C ARG A 98 -3.76 -13.36 2.42
N GLU A 99 -2.48 -13.28 2.19
CA GLU A 99 -1.48 -14.04 2.93
C GLU A 99 -1.40 -13.60 4.39
N ALA A 100 -1.23 -14.58 5.26
CA ALA A 100 -0.86 -14.30 6.64
C ALA A 100 0.61 -13.87 6.68
N THR A 101 0.89 -12.75 7.31
CA THR A 101 2.24 -12.22 7.50
C THR A 101 2.61 -12.17 8.99
N SER A 102 3.90 -12.29 9.29
CA SER A 102 4.40 -11.99 10.63
C SER A 102 4.38 -10.49 10.88
N SER A 103 4.32 -10.08 12.15
CA SER A 103 4.44 -8.66 12.48
C SER A 103 5.89 -8.19 12.34
N LEU A 104 6.08 -7.11 11.61
CA LEU A 104 7.34 -6.37 11.47
C LEU A 104 7.44 -5.22 12.50
N TYR A 105 6.30 -4.74 12.97
CA TYR A 105 6.20 -3.58 13.83
C TYR A 105 5.59 -3.91 15.18
N PRO A 106 5.90 -3.12 16.23
CA PRO A 106 5.21 -3.21 17.51
C PRO A 106 3.76 -2.70 17.40
N VAL A 107 2.92 -3.05 18.38
CA VAL A 107 1.50 -2.66 18.42
C VAL A 107 1.31 -1.13 18.44
N ASP A 108 2.26 -0.41 19.03
CA ASP A 108 2.28 1.05 19.19
C ASP A 108 3.09 1.77 18.13
N VAL A 109 3.29 1.16 16.96
CA VAL A 109 4.00 1.80 15.83
C VAL A 109 3.43 3.19 15.55
N ASP A 110 4.31 4.19 15.42
CA ASP A 110 3.93 5.58 15.05
C ASP A 110 3.55 5.65 13.57
N TYR A 111 2.29 5.29 13.30
CA TYR A 111 1.73 5.25 11.96
C TYR A 111 1.10 6.60 11.59
N LYS A 112 1.48 7.13 10.43
CA LYS A 112 0.89 8.35 9.86
C LYS A 112 0.64 8.18 8.37
N ILE A 113 -0.59 8.42 7.92
CA ILE A 113 -0.92 8.43 6.49
C ILE A 113 -0.02 9.43 5.77
N GLY A 114 0.60 8.98 4.66
CA GLY A 114 1.52 9.81 3.86
C GLY A 114 2.94 9.92 4.41
N LYS A 115 3.30 9.16 5.44
CA LYS A 115 4.68 9.07 5.98
C LYS A 115 5.13 7.62 5.99
N ALA A 116 6.18 7.32 5.22
CA ALA A 116 6.74 5.98 5.13
C ALA A 116 7.38 5.54 6.46
N LEU A 117 7.39 4.23 6.69
CA LEU A 117 8.16 3.61 7.77
C LEU A 117 9.48 3.06 7.21
N ILE A 118 10.50 3.02 8.07
CA ILE A 118 11.84 2.53 7.70
C ILE A 118 12.20 1.33 8.59
N PRO A 119 11.70 0.12 8.28
CA PRO A 119 11.95 -1.06 9.10
C PRO A 119 13.43 -1.48 9.09
N LYS A 120 14.19 -1.06 8.06
CA LYS A 120 15.63 -1.30 7.99
C LYS A 120 16.36 -0.10 7.38
N THR A 121 17.39 0.40 8.06
CA THR A 121 18.29 1.42 7.54
C THR A 121 19.41 0.79 6.69
N GLY A 122 20.03 1.60 5.82
CA GLY A 122 21.16 1.19 4.97
C GLY A 122 21.50 2.27 3.96
N ASN A 123 22.73 2.23 3.42
CA ASN A 123 23.24 3.27 2.52
C ASN A 123 23.78 2.72 1.19
N ASP A 124 23.87 1.41 1.00
CA ASP A 124 24.39 0.78 -0.23
C ASP A 124 23.31 0.63 -1.34
N GLY A 125 22.06 0.87 -1.01
CA GLY A 125 20.90 0.80 -1.88
C GLY A 125 19.62 0.94 -1.10
N ALA A 126 18.47 1.01 -1.76
CA ALA A 126 17.17 1.06 -1.12
C ALA A 126 16.13 0.23 -1.87
N PHE A 127 15.29 -0.49 -1.12
CA PHE A 127 14.02 -1.00 -1.57
C PHE A 127 12.91 -0.04 -1.11
N ILE A 128 12.06 0.41 -2.03
CA ILE A 128 10.82 1.12 -1.72
C ILE A 128 9.67 0.16 -2.04
N CYS A 129 8.99 -0.30 -1.01
CA CYS A 129 8.02 -1.39 -1.12
C CYS A 129 6.72 -1.05 -0.44
N THR A 130 5.66 -1.76 -0.80
CA THR A 130 4.37 -1.68 -0.13
C THR A 130 3.74 -3.07 0.01
N GLY A 131 2.81 -3.22 0.92
CA GLY A 131 2.14 -4.50 1.14
C GLY A 131 3.09 -5.64 1.48
N ILE A 132 2.77 -6.82 0.97
CA ILE A 132 3.56 -8.05 1.19
C ILE A 132 5.03 -7.91 0.73
N MET A 133 5.30 -7.03 -0.23
CA MET A 133 6.66 -6.84 -0.76
C MET A 133 7.64 -6.26 0.27
N VAL A 134 7.16 -5.67 1.36
CA VAL A 134 8.01 -5.23 2.47
C VAL A 134 8.70 -6.43 3.13
N HIS A 135 8.00 -7.55 3.33
CA HIS A 135 8.56 -8.77 3.88
C HIS A 135 9.64 -9.37 2.97
N PHE A 136 9.36 -9.45 1.66
CA PHE A 136 10.34 -9.93 0.69
C PHE A 136 11.57 -9.02 0.61
N ALA A 137 11.37 -7.70 0.72
CA ALA A 137 12.47 -6.74 0.73
C ALA A 137 13.34 -6.86 2.01
N MET A 138 12.74 -7.12 3.17
CA MET A 138 13.46 -7.37 4.41
C MET A 138 14.34 -8.63 4.29
N GLU A 139 13.79 -9.72 3.75
CA GLU A 139 14.55 -10.95 3.51
C GLU A 139 15.66 -10.75 2.46
N ALA A 140 15.36 -10.06 1.35
CA ALA A 140 16.36 -9.73 0.34
C ALA A 140 17.51 -8.88 0.91
N ALA A 141 17.17 -7.87 1.73
CA ALA A 141 18.18 -7.02 2.38
C ALA A 141 19.06 -7.81 3.37
N ARG A 142 18.49 -8.79 4.09
CA ARG A 142 19.24 -9.72 4.95
C ARG A 142 20.22 -10.52 4.12
N ARG A 143 19.78 -11.17 3.04
CA ARG A 143 20.63 -11.97 2.16
C ARG A 143 21.73 -11.15 1.49
N ILE A 144 21.42 -9.95 1.01
CA ILE A 144 22.41 -9.04 0.43
C ILE A 144 23.51 -8.70 1.46
N LYS A 145 23.14 -8.52 2.73
CA LYS A 145 24.11 -8.29 3.80
C LYS A 145 25.01 -9.49 4.02
N GLU A 146 24.44 -10.69 4.06
CA GLU A 146 25.20 -11.93 4.29
C GLU A 146 26.10 -12.32 3.11
N GLU A 147 25.59 -12.22 1.87
CA GLU A 147 26.28 -12.67 0.68
C GLU A 147 27.27 -11.63 0.11
N LEU A 148 26.94 -10.32 0.24
CA LEU A 148 27.68 -9.24 -0.41
C LEU A 148 28.28 -8.21 0.57
N GLY A 149 27.97 -8.30 1.86
CA GLY A 149 28.41 -7.35 2.88
C GLY A 149 27.79 -5.96 2.76
N LYS A 150 26.69 -5.79 1.98
CA LYS A 150 26.06 -4.51 1.68
C LYS A 150 24.85 -4.26 2.56
N ASP A 151 24.71 -3.02 3.04
CA ASP A 151 23.56 -2.58 3.82
C ASP A 151 22.54 -1.85 2.95
N VAL A 152 21.45 -2.56 2.62
CA VAL A 152 20.34 -2.02 1.85
C VAL A 152 19.24 -1.56 2.80
N ARG A 153 18.73 -0.35 2.57
CA ARG A 153 17.58 0.21 3.26
C ARG A 153 16.29 -0.42 2.78
N VAL A 154 15.31 -0.58 3.66
CA VAL A 154 13.93 -0.93 3.30
C VAL A 154 13.02 0.23 3.73
N VAL A 155 12.25 0.74 2.78
CA VAL A 155 11.25 1.79 2.95
C VAL A 155 9.89 1.13 2.73
N ASP A 156 9.09 1.09 3.77
CA ASP A 156 7.69 0.67 3.70
C ASP A 156 6.83 1.88 3.33
N MET A 157 6.52 1.99 2.05
CA MET A 157 5.70 3.04 1.47
C MET A 157 4.21 2.66 1.56
N HIS A 158 3.74 2.35 2.75
CA HIS A 158 2.37 1.90 3.00
C HIS A 158 1.28 2.85 2.47
N THR A 159 1.57 4.14 2.29
CA THR A 159 0.65 5.09 1.66
C THR A 159 1.14 5.43 0.25
N ILE A 160 0.39 4.99 -0.77
CA ILE A 160 0.71 5.24 -2.17
C ILE A 160 0.25 6.66 -2.57
N LYS A 161 -0.89 7.09 -2.03
CA LYS A 161 -1.43 8.44 -2.25
C LYS A 161 -2.05 8.99 -0.96
N PRO A 162 -1.55 10.11 -0.40
CA PRO A 162 -0.37 10.87 -0.86
C PRO A 162 0.95 10.13 -0.60
N LEU A 163 1.89 10.24 -1.55
CA LEU A 163 3.21 9.62 -1.43
C LEU A 163 4.14 10.43 -0.51
N ASP A 164 4.95 9.74 0.30
CA ASP A 164 6.03 10.37 1.06
C ASP A 164 7.23 10.68 0.16
N LYS A 165 7.21 11.86 -0.46
CA LYS A 165 8.26 12.30 -1.38
C LYS A 165 9.61 12.45 -0.70
N GLU A 166 9.65 12.82 0.59
CA GLU A 166 10.88 12.97 1.36
C GLU A 166 11.59 11.63 1.53
N ALA A 167 10.82 10.58 1.86
CA ALA A 167 11.36 9.22 1.96
C ALA A 167 11.90 8.69 0.62
N VAL A 168 11.24 9.01 -0.50
CA VAL A 168 11.72 8.66 -1.85
C VAL A 168 13.04 9.38 -2.15
N ILE A 169 13.12 10.70 -1.90
CA ILE A 169 14.34 11.49 -2.13
C ILE A 169 15.50 10.98 -1.26
N ASP A 170 15.23 10.66 -0.01
CA ASP A 170 16.25 10.13 0.89
C ASP A 170 16.74 8.73 0.47
N ALA A 171 15.82 7.86 0.04
CA ALA A 171 16.17 6.55 -0.53
C ALA A 171 17.02 6.70 -1.80
N ALA A 172 16.69 7.67 -2.67
CA ALA A 172 17.43 7.91 -3.92
C ALA A 172 18.91 8.33 -3.70
N ARG A 173 19.24 8.91 -2.55
CA ARG A 173 20.62 9.26 -2.18
C ARG A 173 21.55 8.06 -2.08
N THR A 174 21.01 6.85 -1.90
CA THR A 174 21.80 5.62 -1.93
C THR A 174 22.35 5.28 -3.33
N GLY A 175 21.86 5.96 -4.37
CA GLY A 175 22.27 5.78 -5.77
C GLY A 175 21.72 4.53 -6.44
N ARG A 176 21.04 3.64 -5.71
CA ARG A 176 20.43 2.41 -6.24
C ARG A 176 19.10 2.19 -5.56
N VAL A 177 18.00 2.28 -6.33
CA VAL A 177 16.65 2.10 -5.81
C VAL A 177 15.89 1.05 -6.62
N VAL A 178 15.20 0.18 -5.92
CA VAL A 178 14.26 -0.78 -6.50
C VAL A 178 12.89 -0.51 -5.87
N ALA A 179 11.90 -0.22 -6.69
CA ALA A 179 10.50 -0.18 -6.25
C ALA A 179 9.85 -1.55 -6.44
N ALA A 180 9.09 -2.00 -5.43
CA ALA A 180 8.43 -3.31 -5.51
C ALA A 180 7.01 -3.25 -4.92
N GLN A 181 6.07 -3.74 -5.70
CA GLN A 181 4.66 -3.90 -5.34
C GLN A 181 4.11 -5.16 -6.02
N ASP A 182 3.22 -5.86 -5.37
CA ASP A 182 2.46 -6.96 -5.98
C ASP A 182 1.33 -6.40 -6.86
N HIS A 183 1.70 -5.85 -8.02
CA HIS A 183 0.86 -5.08 -8.91
C HIS A 183 1.46 -5.08 -10.34
N ASN A 184 0.70 -4.64 -11.34
CA ASN A 184 1.26 -4.34 -12.66
C ASN A 184 2.32 -3.24 -12.58
N LEU A 185 3.29 -3.28 -13.50
CA LEU A 185 4.31 -2.24 -13.61
C LEU A 185 3.66 -0.86 -13.91
N LEU A 186 2.70 -0.85 -14.84
CA LEU A 186 1.97 0.35 -15.21
C LEU A 186 0.98 0.76 -14.11
N GLY A 187 1.09 1.98 -13.64
CA GLY A 187 0.27 2.54 -12.57
C GLY A 187 0.57 2.00 -11.16
N GLY A 188 1.62 1.17 -11.02
CA GLY A 188 2.11 0.72 -9.73
C GLY A 188 3.03 1.72 -9.03
N LEU A 189 3.51 1.34 -7.83
CA LEU A 189 4.35 2.18 -6.97
C LEU A 189 5.62 2.71 -7.65
N GLY A 190 6.19 1.96 -8.59
CA GLY A 190 7.44 2.30 -9.28
C GLY A 190 7.30 3.36 -10.38
N GLN A 191 6.10 3.75 -10.75
CA GLN A 191 5.80 4.71 -11.80
C GLN A 191 5.48 6.10 -11.24
#